data_61ed87572e70fc04f4818ea1dbd62bfe
#
_entry.id   61ed87572e70fc04f4818ea1dbd62bfe
#
_cell.length_a   1.000
_cell.length_b   1.000
_cell.length_c   1.000
_cell.angle_alpha   90.00
_cell.angle_beta   90.00
_cell.angle_gamma   90.00
#
_symmetry.space_group_name_H-M   'P 1'
#
loop_
_entity.id
_entity.type
_entity.pdbx_description
1 polymer ?
#
loop_
_entity_poly.entity_id
_entity_poly.type
_entity_poly.pdbx_seq_one_letter_code
_entity_poly.pdbx_strand_id
1 'polypeptide(L)'
;MSVAVEMPSIFDLINAYNALKEKNEELYNKVGLAVECICKSFDEYGIDGTAISYNGGKDSDVCLHLWRLSLYFYLQQLGRLGEYQEDVDNTICIAFCSPDDFSEIDRHLKETVKRVGLQLISSNNQFKDGLKTIIEHFHTKAIILGIRRTDPQGASLQPHTQSTPDFPSFMRILPILDWSYGDIWNFLFAFSIPYCELYEQG
;
A
#
# COMPACT_ATOMS: atom_id res chain seq x y z
N MET A 1 26.83 12.04 -1.57
CA MET A 1 26.42 10.81 -2.30
C MET A 1 25.43 10.11 -1.39
N SER A 2 24.13 10.24 -1.65
CA SER A 2 23.12 9.46 -0.94
C SER A 2 23.31 8.01 -1.34
N VAL A 3 23.58 7.15 -0.37
CA VAL A 3 23.55 5.70 -0.59
C VAL A 3 22.12 5.37 -0.98
N ALA A 4 21.91 4.93 -2.21
CA ALA A 4 20.59 4.49 -2.64
C ALA A 4 20.15 3.36 -1.69
N VAL A 5 19.17 3.62 -0.84
CA VAL A 5 18.60 2.59 0.03
C VAL A 5 17.99 1.52 -0.88
N GLU A 6 18.46 0.29 -0.74
CA GLU A 6 17.99 -0.82 -1.56
C GLU A 6 16.57 -1.20 -1.13
N MET A 7 15.71 -1.53 -2.10
CA MET A 7 14.35 -1.99 -1.80
C MET A 7 14.41 -3.33 -1.06
N PRO A 8 13.84 -3.45 0.15
CA PRO A 8 13.90 -4.70 0.90
C PRO A 8 13.18 -5.83 0.16
N SER A 9 13.79 -7.01 0.16
CA SER A 9 13.15 -8.23 -0.32
C SER A 9 11.96 -8.63 0.57
N ILE A 10 11.13 -9.56 0.12
CA ILE A 10 10.05 -10.06 0.97
C ILE A 10 10.59 -10.75 2.24
N PHE A 11 11.73 -11.41 2.16
CA PHE A 11 12.36 -12.05 3.30
C PHE A 11 12.91 -11.04 4.31
N ASP A 12 13.42 -9.89 3.84
CA ASP A 12 13.83 -8.79 4.73
C ASP A 12 12.63 -8.23 5.49
N LEU A 13 11.49 -8.06 4.81
CA LEU A 13 10.24 -7.61 5.45
C LEU A 13 9.77 -8.59 6.52
N ILE A 14 9.80 -9.90 6.25
CA ILE A 14 9.40 -10.93 7.21
C ILE A 14 10.34 -10.94 8.42
N ASN A 15 11.64 -10.85 8.20
CA ASN A 15 12.65 -10.80 9.26
C ASN A 15 12.46 -9.54 10.13
N ALA A 16 12.21 -8.38 9.51
CA ALA A 16 11.92 -7.14 10.23
C ALA A 16 10.64 -7.27 11.07
N TYR A 17 9.55 -7.81 10.49
CA TYR A 17 8.31 -8.06 11.21
C TYR A 17 8.51 -8.96 12.43
N ASN A 18 9.19 -10.09 12.27
CA ASN A 18 9.47 -11.00 13.38
C ASN A 18 10.32 -10.34 14.48
N ALA A 19 11.28 -9.50 14.10
CA ALA A 19 12.13 -8.79 15.05
C ALA A 19 11.36 -7.73 15.86
N LEU A 20 10.24 -7.19 15.35
CA LEU A 20 9.40 -6.24 16.07
C LEU A 20 8.82 -6.84 17.35
N LYS A 21 8.54 -8.14 17.37
CA LYS A 21 7.93 -8.81 18.52
C LYS A 21 8.70 -8.56 19.83
N GLU A 22 10.03 -8.47 19.72
CA GLU A 22 10.89 -8.22 20.88
C GLU A 22 11.28 -6.74 21.03
N LYS A 23 11.36 -6.01 19.90
CA LYS A 23 11.88 -4.65 19.88
C LYS A 23 10.80 -3.58 20.04
N ASN A 24 9.59 -3.82 19.54
CA ASN A 24 8.46 -2.90 19.55
C ASN A 24 7.15 -3.67 19.40
N GLU A 25 6.65 -4.24 20.49
CA GLU A 25 5.43 -5.06 20.51
C GLU A 25 4.19 -4.27 20.05
N GLU A 26 4.11 -2.97 20.34
CA GLU A 26 2.99 -2.13 19.89
C GLU A 26 2.94 -2.07 18.35
N LEU A 27 4.07 -1.79 17.71
CA LEU A 27 4.14 -1.75 16.25
C LEU A 27 3.93 -3.14 15.65
N TYR A 28 4.46 -4.21 16.28
CA TYR A 28 4.22 -5.58 15.87
C TYR A 28 2.72 -5.89 15.77
N ASN A 29 1.96 -5.54 16.81
CA ASN A 29 0.52 -5.76 16.86
C ASN A 29 -0.22 -4.91 15.80
N LYS A 30 0.18 -3.65 15.60
CA LYS A 30 -0.39 -2.78 14.56
C LYS A 30 -0.16 -3.33 13.15
N VAL A 31 1.04 -3.83 12.87
CA VAL A 31 1.36 -4.50 11.59
C VAL A 31 0.52 -5.75 11.40
N GLY A 32 0.38 -6.58 12.44
CA GLY A 32 -0.47 -7.78 12.40
C GLY A 32 -1.92 -7.45 12.03
N LEU A 33 -2.53 -6.46 12.70
CA LEU A 33 -3.89 -6.01 12.40
C LEU A 33 -4.03 -5.44 10.98
N ALA A 34 -3.03 -4.72 10.49
CA ALA A 34 -3.03 -4.20 9.13
C ALA A 34 -2.92 -5.33 8.08
N VAL A 35 -2.11 -6.34 8.35
CA VAL A 35 -2.01 -7.56 7.52
C VAL A 35 -3.35 -8.29 7.49
N GLU A 36 -3.99 -8.51 8.65
CA GLU A 36 -5.33 -9.12 8.72
C GLU A 36 -6.37 -8.34 7.94
N CYS A 37 -6.35 -7.01 8.03
CA CYS A 37 -7.25 -6.12 7.27
C CYS A 37 -7.10 -6.33 5.77
N ILE A 38 -5.88 -6.44 5.25
CA ILE A 38 -5.62 -6.67 3.83
C ILE A 38 -5.98 -8.12 3.44
N CYS A 39 -5.60 -9.13 4.23
CA CYS A 39 -5.94 -10.53 3.95
C CYS A 39 -7.45 -10.74 3.85
N LYS A 40 -8.24 -10.07 4.70
CA LYS A 40 -9.70 -10.10 4.61
C LYS A 40 -10.19 -9.58 3.25
N SER A 41 -9.53 -8.59 2.64
CA SER A 41 -9.91 -8.14 1.29
C SER A 41 -9.62 -9.20 0.21
N PHE A 42 -8.57 -10.00 0.38
CA PHE A 42 -8.29 -11.12 -0.52
C PHE A 42 -9.35 -12.23 -0.41
N ASP A 43 -9.84 -12.50 0.81
CA ASP A 43 -10.95 -13.45 1.01
C ASP A 43 -12.25 -13.00 0.36
N GLU A 44 -12.57 -11.69 0.47
CA GLU A 44 -13.85 -11.16 0.01
C GLU A 44 -13.87 -10.80 -1.50
N TYR A 45 -12.73 -10.35 -2.04
CA TYR A 45 -12.65 -9.78 -3.39
C TYR A 45 -11.67 -10.50 -4.31
N GLY A 46 -10.85 -11.40 -3.79
CA GLY A 46 -9.72 -12.02 -4.49
C GLY A 46 -8.49 -11.12 -4.52
N ILE A 47 -7.32 -11.72 -4.73
CA ILE A 47 -6.06 -10.98 -4.97
C ILE A 47 -6.23 -10.10 -6.21
N ASP A 48 -6.71 -10.67 -7.32
CA ASP A 48 -6.93 -9.97 -8.59
C ASP A 48 -7.96 -8.82 -8.51
N GLY A 49 -8.94 -8.95 -7.58
CA GLY A 49 -9.95 -7.94 -7.35
C GLY A 49 -9.50 -6.80 -6.43
N THR A 50 -8.28 -6.88 -5.87
CA THR A 50 -7.74 -5.92 -4.89
C THR A 50 -6.56 -5.16 -5.48
N ALA A 51 -6.73 -3.86 -5.72
CA ALA A 51 -5.69 -2.96 -6.22
C ALA A 51 -5.04 -2.15 -5.09
N ILE A 52 -3.90 -1.53 -5.38
CA ILE A 52 -3.20 -0.62 -4.46
C ILE A 52 -3.24 0.78 -5.05
N SER A 53 -3.67 1.77 -4.27
CA SER A 53 -3.47 3.17 -4.61
C SER A 53 -2.13 3.65 -4.05
N TYR A 54 -1.25 4.11 -4.94
CA TYR A 54 0.10 4.53 -4.57
C TYR A 54 0.43 5.88 -5.18
N ASN A 55 0.79 6.85 -4.35
CA ASN A 55 1.09 8.22 -4.77
C ASN A 55 2.53 8.67 -4.45
N GLY A 56 3.41 7.76 -4.03
CA GLY A 56 4.79 8.08 -3.65
C GLY A 56 4.94 8.77 -2.29
N GLY A 57 3.86 8.95 -1.55
CA GLY A 57 3.89 9.48 -0.19
C GLY A 57 4.20 8.39 0.85
N LYS A 58 4.76 8.78 2.01
CA LYS A 58 5.17 7.86 3.08
C LYS A 58 4.07 6.90 3.56
N ASP A 59 2.82 7.37 3.61
CA ASP A 59 1.69 6.55 4.05
C ASP A 59 1.35 5.47 2.99
N SER A 60 1.49 5.80 1.71
CA SER A 60 1.34 4.83 0.61
C SER A 60 2.54 3.87 0.52
N ASP A 61 3.76 4.30 0.86
CA ASP A 61 4.92 3.40 1.00
C ASP A 61 4.64 2.32 2.06
N VAL A 62 4.12 2.71 3.24
CA VAL A 62 3.71 1.77 4.29
C VAL A 62 2.66 0.79 3.79
N CYS A 63 1.59 1.27 3.15
CA CYS A 63 0.54 0.40 2.61
C CYS A 63 1.04 -0.59 1.57
N LEU A 64 1.94 -0.17 0.69
CA LEU A 64 2.56 -1.04 -0.31
C LEU A 64 3.32 -2.20 0.34
N HIS A 65 4.10 -1.93 1.38
CA HIS A 65 4.89 -2.97 2.04
C HIS A 65 4.06 -3.84 2.99
N LEU A 66 2.99 -3.30 3.59
CA LEU A 66 1.97 -4.09 4.29
C LEU A 66 1.26 -5.04 3.34
N TRP A 67 0.90 -4.58 2.13
CA TRP A 67 0.33 -5.45 1.11
C TRP A 67 1.28 -6.60 0.72
N ARG A 68 2.59 -6.32 0.53
CA ARG A 68 3.60 -7.36 0.24
C ARG A 68 3.66 -8.43 1.33
N LEU A 69 3.65 -8.01 2.60
CA LEU A 69 3.60 -8.93 3.75
C LEU A 69 2.29 -9.73 3.76
N SER A 70 1.16 -9.07 3.52
CA SER A 70 -0.16 -9.70 3.51
C SER A 70 -0.26 -10.76 2.42
N LEU A 71 0.20 -10.46 1.21
CA LEU A 71 0.23 -11.41 0.10
C LEU A 71 1.07 -12.64 0.46
N TYR A 72 2.25 -12.44 1.04
CA TYR A 72 3.10 -13.54 1.46
C TYR A 72 2.40 -14.45 2.49
N PHE A 73 1.88 -13.88 3.57
CA PHE A 73 1.23 -14.67 4.63
C PHE A 73 -0.06 -15.34 4.14
N TYR A 74 -0.82 -14.67 3.30
CA TYR A 74 -2.02 -15.23 2.69
C TYR A 74 -1.71 -16.44 1.81
N LEU A 75 -0.74 -16.31 0.90
CA LEU A 75 -0.32 -17.43 0.04
C LEU A 75 0.35 -18.56 0.84
N GLN A 76 1.08 -18.24 1.90
CA GLN A 76 1.64 -19.24 2.82
C GLN A 76 0.52 -20.07 3.47
N GLN A 77 -0.53 -19.42 3.94
CA GLN A 77 -1.68 -20.09 4.55
C GLN A 77 -2.41 -21.01 3.56
N LEU A 78 -2.47 -20.62 2.29
CA LEU A 78 -3.06 -21.40 1.22
C LEU A 78 -2.14 -22.48 0.64
N GLY A 79 -0.86 -22.54 1.05
CA GLY A 79 0.14 -23.43 0.46
C GLY A 79 0.57 -23.04 -0.96
N ARG A 80 0.40 -21.76 -1.35
CA ARG A 80 0.60 -21.24 -2.72
C ARG A 80 1.78 -20.26 -2.84
N LEU A 81 2.77 -20.32 -1.95
CA LEU A 81 3.92 -19.39 -1.96
C LEU A 81 4.69 -19.36 -3.28
N GLY A 82 4.66 -20.44 -4.07
CA GLY A 82 5.28 -20.48 -5.40
C GLY A 82 4.67 -19.49 -6.40
N GLU A 83 3.48 -18.98 -6.14
CA GLU A 83 2.75 -18.03 -7.00
C GLU A 83 2.98 -16.57 -6.60
N TYR A 84 3.73 -16.30 -5.51
CA TYR A 84 3.92 -14.96 -4.98
C TYR A 84 4.36 -13.93 -6.02
N GLN A 85 5.35 -14.26 -6.85
CA GLN A 85 5.86 -13.33 -7.85
C GLN A 85 4.85 -13.11 -8.99
N GLU A 86 4.13 -14.13 -9.40
CA GLU A 86 3.07 -14.01 -10.40
C GLU A 86 1.94 -13.12 -9.91
N ASP A 87 1.50 -13.26 -8.66
CA ASP A 87 0.48 -12.39 -8.06
C ASP A 87 0.98 -10.95 -7.90
N VAL A 88 2.27 -10.73 -7.59
CA VAL A 88 2.88 -9.39 -7.58
C VAL A 88 2.83 -8.76 -8.97
N ASP A 89 3.29 -9.49 -10.00
CA ASP A 89 3.37 -8.98 -11.38
C ASP A 89 1.99 -8.66 -11.97
N ASN A 90 0.95 -9.33 -11.51
CA ASN A 90 -0.45 -9.14 -11.96
C ASN A 90 -1.20 -8.09 -11.13
N THR A 91 -0.67 -7.65 -9.99
CA THR A 91 -1.38 -6.69 -9.13
C THR A 91 -1.36 -5.28 -9.70
N ILE A 92 -2.55 -4.68 -9.75
CA ILE A 92 -2.76 -3.32 -10.24
C ILE A 92 -2.34 -2.30 -9.17
N CYS A 93 -1.41 -1.43 -9.54
CA CYS A 93 -1.00 -0.26 -8.77
C CYS A 93 -1.57 1.01 -9.45
N ILE A 94 -2.48 1.68 -8.77
CA ILE A 94 -3.18 2.85 -9.30
C ILE A 94 -2.47 4.11 -8.82
N ALA A 95 -2.03 4.97 -9.77
CA ALA A 95 -1.49 6.27 -9.48
C ALA A 95 -2.25 7.37 -10.22
N PHE A 96 -2.56 8.46 -9.52
CA PHE A 96 -3.09 9.68 -10.11
C PHE A 96 -2.00 10.74 -10.06
N CYS A 97 -1.52 11.13 -11.23
CA CYS A 97 -0.44 12.11 -11.36
C CYS A 97 -1.04 13.47 -11.76
N SER A 98 -0.60 14.53 -11.08
CA SER A 98 -0.91 15.91 -11.44
C SER A 98 0.32 16.57 -12.09
N PRO A 99 0.13 17.49 -13.06
CA PRO A 99 1.23 18.32 -13.57
C PRO A 99 1.92 19.16 -12.48
N ASP A 100 1.24 19.38 -11.36
CA ASP A 100 1.73 20.17 -10.23
C ASP A 100 2.45 19.31 -9.17
N ASP A 101 2.53 17.98 -9.37
CA ASP A 101 3.24 17.09 -8.45
C ASP A 101 4.75 17.37 -8.50
N PHE A 102 5.41 17.26 -7.36
CA PHE A 102 6.86 17.38 -7.27
C PHE A 102 7.54 16.26 -8.06
N SER A 103 8.57 16.60 -8.84
CA SER A 103 9.32 15.64 -9.66
C SER A 103 9.96 14.51 -8.84
N GLU A 104 10.31 14.78 -7.59
CA GLU A 104 10.87 13.82 -6.62
C GLU A 104 9.86 12.76 -6.23
N ILE A 105 8.60 13.16 -6.03
CA ILE A 105 7.49 12.22 -5.73
C ILE A 105 7.24 11.31 -6.94
N ASP A 106 7.13 11.89 -8.15
CA ASP A 106 6.92 11.13 -9.38
C ASP A 106 8.06 10.13 -9.65
N ARG A 107 9.31 10.57 -9.43
CA ARG A 107 10.48 9.70 -9.55
C ARG A 107 10.43 8.56 -8.53
N HIS A 108 10.20 8.86 -7.24
CA HIS A 108 10.11 7.86 -6.18
C HIS A 108 9.01 6.85 -6.47
N LEU A 109 7.82 7.32 -6.88
CA LEU A 109 6.70 6.47 -7.27
C LEU A 109 7.10 5.47 -8.37
N LYS A 110 7.62 5.97 -9.49
CA LYS A 110 7.96 5.14 -10.65
C LYS A 110 9.06 4.13 -10.33
N GLU A 111 10.10 4.56 -9.60
CA GLU A 111 11.19 3.67 -9.19
C GLU A 111 10.70 2.59 -8.22
N THR A 112 9.88 2.94 -7.24
CA THR A 112 9.34 1.99 -6.25
C THR A 112 8.47 0.94 -6.92
N VAL A 113 7.50 1.36 -7.74
CA VAL A 113 6.60 0.43 -8.45
C VAL A 113 7.38 -0.53 -9.36
N LYS A 114 8.38 0.00 -10.10
CA LYS A 114 9.26 -0.81 -10.95
C LYS A 114 10.08 -1.82 -10.14
N ARG A 115 10.65 -1.41 -8.99
CA ARG A 115 11.48 -2.29 -8.14
C ARG A 115 10.66 -3.39 -7.48
N VAL A 116 9.41 -3.10 -7.11
CA VAL A 116 8.50 -4.10 -6.54
C VAL A 116 7.96 -5.04 -7.63
N GLY A 117 7.82 -4.58 -8.87
CA GLY A 117 7.34 -5.37 -10.01
C GLY A 117 5.84 -5.23 -10.28
N LEU A 118 5.17 -4.19 -9.72
CA LEU A 118 3.73 -3.99 -9.89
C LEU A 118 3.36 -3.43 -11.27
N GLN A 119 2.14 -3.71 -11.69
CA GLN A 119 1.56 -3.12 -12.91
C GLN A 119 1.04 -1.71 -12.62
N LEU A 120 1.83 -0.68 -12.99
CA LEU A 120 1.45 0.72 -12.79
C LEU A 120 0.40 1.17 -13.83
N ILE A 121 -0.74 1.59 -13.35
CA ILE A 121 -1.78 2.25 -14.13
C ILE A 121 -1.88 3.70 -13.67
N SER A 122 -1.42 4.63 -14.51
CA SER A 122 -1.49 6.06 -14.25
C SER A 122 -2.61 6.69 -15.06
N SER A 123 -3.34 7.64 -14.45
CA SER A 123 -4.36 8.42 -15.14
C SER A 123 -4.10 9.90 -14.92
N ASN A 124 -4.05 10.65 -16.03
CA ASN A 124 -4.00 12.12 -16.06
C ASN A 124 -5.41 12.74 -16.18
N ASN A 125 -6.46 11.90 -16.24
CA ASN A 125 -7.84 12.34 -16.27
C ASN A 125 -8.28 12.85 -14.91
N GLN A 126 -9.42 13.55 -14.87
CA GLN A 126 -10.06 13.85 -13.58
C GLN A 126 -10.16 12.57 -12.77
N PHE A 127 -9.76 12.62 -11.50
CA PHE A 127 -9.62 11.48 -10.59
C PHE A 127 -10.80 10.48 -10.69
N LYS A 128 -12.03 11.00 -10.75
CA LYS A 128 -13.25 10.20 -10.76
C LYS A 128 -13.43 9.39 -12.05
N ASP A 129 -13.16 10.00 -13.21
CA ASP A 129 -13.33 9.33 -14.51
C ASP A 129 -12.20 8.32 -14.77
N GLY A 130 -10.98 8.67 -14.38
CA GLY A 130 -9.85 7.74 -14.43
C GLY A 130 -10.07 6.52 -13.56
N LEU A 131 -10.56 6.71 -12.34
CA LEU A 131 -10.87 5.63 -11.42
C LEU A 131 -12.00 4.71 -11.94
N LYS A 132 -13.04 5.29 -12.55
CA LYS A 132 -14.13 4.52 -13.17
C LYS A 132 -13.59 3.59 -14.27
N THR A 133 -12.79 4.16 -15.17
CA THR A 133 -12.19 3.39 -16.27
C THR A 133 -11.33 2.23 -15.75
N ILE A 134 -10.52 2.48 -14.72
CA ILE A 134 -9.66 1.45 -14.11
C ILE A 134 -10.50 0.34 -13.48
N ILE A 135 -11.51 0.70 -12.67
CA ILE A 135 -12.39 -0.27 -12.01
C ILE A 135 -13.12 -1.14 -13.02
N GLU A 136 -13.67 -0.55 -14.07
CA GLU A 136 -14.40 -1.30 -15.12
C GLU A 136 -13.47 -2.20 -15.95
N HIS A 137 -12.30 -1.70 -16.32
CA HIS A 137 -11.37 -2.43 -17.18
C HIS A 137 -10.69 -3.61 -16.47
N PHE A 138 -10.26 -3.39 -15.22
CA PHE A 138 -9.53 -4.40 -14.43
C PHE A 138 -10.42 -5.16 -13.45
N HIS A 139 -11.73 -4.92 -13.46
CA HIS A 139 -12.69 -5.54 -12.55
C HIS A 139 -12.32 -5.38 -11.06
N THR A 140 -11.67 -4.26 -10.72
CA THR A 140 -11.24 -3.94 -9.36
C THR A 140 -12.46 -3.77 -8.44
N LYS A 141 -12.47 -4.50 -7.32
CA LYS A 141 -13.56 -4.49 -6.34
C LYS A 141 -13.16 -3.79 -5.04
N ALA A 142 -11.87 -3.81 -4.73
CA ALA A 142 -11.31 -3.20 -3.52
C ALA A 142 -10.02 -2.45 -3.85
N ILE A 143 -9.76 -1.36 -3.12
CA ILE A 143 -8.55 -0.55 -3.28
C ILE A 143 -7.96 -0.25 -1.91
N ILE A 144 -6.70 -0.60 -1.72
CA ILE A 144 -5.93 -0.29 -0.52
C ILE A 144 -5.49 1.18 -0.59
N LEU A 145 -5.77 1.93 0.48
CA LEU A 145 -5.54 3.37 0.58
C LEU A 145 -4.81 3.72 1.88
N GLY A 146 -3.84 4.62 1.80
CA GLY A 146 -3.07 5.12 2.94
C GLY A 146 -3.78 6.24 3.70
N ILE A 147 -5.04 6.05 4.11
CA ILE A 147 -5.83 7.03 4.87
C ILE A 147 -5.73 6.74 6.36
N ARG A 148 -5.54 7.80 7.17
CA ARG A 148 -5.52 7.74 8.63
C ARG A 148 -6.71 8.52 9.23
N ARG A 149 -7.05 8.24 10.50
CA ARG A 149 -8.14 8.98 11.20
C ARG A 149 -7.88 10.47 11.32
N THR A 150 -6.62 10.87 11.35
CA THR A 150 -6.21 12.27 11.42
C THR A 150 -6.35 13.02 10.10
N ASP A 151 -6.55 12.30 8.99
CA ASP A 151 -6.71 12.91 7.68
C ASP A 151 -8.14 13.48 7.53
N PRO A 152 -8.34 14.50 6.67
CA PRO A 152 -9.66 15.00 6.35
C PRO A 152 -10.57 13.83 5.93
N GLN A 153 -11.74 13.71 6.52
CA GLN A 153 -12.73 12.62 6.29
C GLN A 153 -12.35 11.25 6.88
N GLY A 154 -11.16 11.07 7.51
CA GLY A 154 -10.74 9.79 8.10
C GLY A 154 -11.50 9.42 9.38
N ALA A 155 -11.92 10.41 10.18
CA ALA A 155 -12.42 10.21 11.54
C ALA A 155 -13.60 9.23 11.68
N SER A 156 -14.51 9.18 10.70
CA SER A 156 -15.73 8.35 10.72
C SER A 156 -15.61 7.04 9.96
N LEU A 157 -14.46 6.78 9.30
CA LEU A 157 -14.28 5.61 8.47
C LEU A 157 -14.07 4.33 9.31
N GLN A 158 -14.33 3.20 8.69
CA GLN A 158 -13.99 1.88 9.19
C GLN A 158 -12.86 1.28 8.33
N PRO A 159 -12.11 0.28 8.81
CA PRO A 159 -11.03 -0.34 8.03
C PRO A 159 -11.47 -0.84 6.65
N HIS A 160 -12.70 -1.33 6.52
CA HIS A 160 -13.36 -1.61 5.25
C HIS A 160 -14.55 -0.68 5.13
N THR A 161 -14.50 0.25 4.18
CA THR A 161 -15.55 1.26 3.98
C THR A 161 -15.86 1.41 2.49
N GLN A 162 -17.14 1.28 2.13
CA GLN A 162 -17.60 1.49 0.77
C GLN A 162 -17.23 2.89 0.25
N SER A 163 -16.91 3.00 -1.03
CA SER A 163 -16.72 4.31 -1.69
C SER A 163 -17.96 5.19 -1.53
N THR A 164 -17.77 6.51 -1.54
CA THR A 164 -18.90 7.45 -1.46
C THR A 164 -19.79 7.34 -2.70
N PRO A 165 -21.11 7.61 -2.59
CA PRO A 165 -22.08 7.46 -3.70
C PRO A 165 -21.71 8.21 -4.99
N ASP A 166 -20.90 9.28 -4.87
CA ASP A 166 -20.44 10.08 -6.00
C ASP A 166 -19.27 9.46 -6.77
N PHE A 167 -18.69 8.37 -6.26
CA PHE A 167 -17.59 7.64 -6.87
C PHE A 167 -18.06 6.29 -7.43
N PRO A 168 -17.31 5.70 -8.36
CA PRO A 168 -17.52 4.31 -8.75
C PRO A 168 -17.57 3.39 -7.52
N SER A 169 -18.34 2.32 -7.60
CA SER A 169 -18.53 1.41 -6.46
C SER A 169 -17.30 0.53 -6.27
N PHE A 170 -16.60 0.67 -5.15
CA PHE A 170 -15.51 -0.20 -4.69
C PHE A 170 -15.38 -0.14 -3.18
N MET A 171 -14.75 -1.15 -2.58
CA MET A 171 -14.42 -1.15 -1.16
C MET A 171 -13.07 -0.47 -0.92
N ARG A 172 -13.04 0.52 -0.03
CA ARG A 172 -11.81 1.13 0.50
C ARG A 172 -11.26 0.25 1.61
N ILE A 173 -10.02 -0.19 1.47
CA ILE A 173 -9.28 -0.96 2.48
C ILE A 173 -8.26 -0.02 3.12
N LEU A 174 -8.40 0.22 4.42
CA LEU A 174 -7.68 1.26 5.18
C LEU A 174 -6.83 0.62 6.29
N PRO A 175 -5.73 -0.07 5.95
CA PRO A 175 -4.98 -0.88 6.91
C PRO A 175 -4.25 -0.06 7.97
N ILE A 176 -3.99 1.23 7.70
CA ILE A 176 -3.29 2.14 8.61
C ILE A 176 -4.22 3.21 9.22
N LEU A 177 -5.54 2.96 9.21
CA LEU A 177 -6.53 3.95 9.62
C LEU A 177 -6.25 4.50 11.03
N ASP A 178 -5.89 3.63 11.97
CA ASP A 178 -5.63 3.96 13.37
C ASP A 178 -4.14 4.23 13.70
N TRP A 179 -3.29 4.40 12.66
CA TRP A 179 -1.87 4.67 12.85
C TRP A 179 -1.61 6.16 13.06
N SER A 180 -0.72 6.46 14.00
CA SER A 180 -0.18 7.81 14.22
C SER A 180 0.90 8.14 13.19
N TYR A 181 1.28 9.43 13.13
CA TYR A 181 2.44 9.87 12.36
C TYR A 181 3.74 9.15 12.78
N GLY A 182 3.89 8.92 14.09
CA GLY A 182 5.04 8.18 14.64
C GLY A 182 5.07 6.72 14.21
N ASP A 183 3.90 6.05 14.11
CA ASP A 183 3.82 4.66 13.66
C ASP A 183 4.29 4.51 12.22
N ILE A 184 3.93 5.46 11.34
CA ILE A 184 4.37 5.48 9.95
C ILE A 184 5.89 5.50 9.86
N TRP A 185 6.55 6.44 10.56
CA TRP A 185 8.00 6.54 10.55
C TRP A 185 8.69 5.35 11.22
N ASN A 186 8.14 4.88 12.34
CA ASN A 186 8.66 3.69 13.01
C ASN A 186 8.63 2.45 12.09
N PHE A 187 7.58 2.31 11.29
CA PHE A 187 7.50 1.25 10.29
C PHE A 187 8.57 1.42 9.21
N LEU A 188 8.65 2.61 8.57
CA LEU A 188 9.61 2.87 7.51
C LEU A 188 11.05 2.57 7.96
N PHE A 189 11.41 3.01 9.17
CA PHE A 189 12.76 2.77 9.71
C PHE A 189 12.98 1.31 10.10
N ALA A 190 12.02 0.67 10.78
CA ALA A 190 12.17 -0.71 11.23
C ALA A 190 12.28 -1.70 10.07
N PHE A 191 11.62 -1.41 8.95
CA PHE A 191 11.63 -2.23 7.74
C PHE A 191 12.63 -1.75 6.68
N SER A 192 13.40 -0.71 6.98
CA SER A 192 14.37 -0.10 6.05
C SER A 192 13.75 0.26 4.69
N ILE A 193 12.53 0.83 4.73
CA ILE A 193 11.79 1.21 3.52
C ILE A 193 12.34 2.53 2.99
N PRO A 194 12.72 2.60 1.69
CA PRO A 194 13.01 3.87 1.03
C PRO A 194 11.76 4.76 1.00
N TYR A 195 11.94 6.05 1.20
CA TYR A 195 10.89 7.07 1.11
C TYR A 195 11.37 8.26 0.27
N CYS A 196 10.44 9.10 -0.16
CA CYS A 196 10.76 10.25 -0.99
C CYS A 196 11.71 11.22 -0.26
N GLU A 197 12.78 11.65 -0.94
CA GLU A 197 13.80 12.56 -0.40
C GLU A 197 13.27 13.93 0.05
N LEU A 198 12.07 14.35 -0.39
CA LEU A 198 11.44 15.58 0.08
C LEU A 198 11.18 15.57 1.59
N TYR A 199 11.00 14.40 2.19
CA TYR A 199 10.80 14.29 3.64
C TYR A 199 12.08 14.57 4.46
N GLU A 200 13.26 14.65 3.82
CA GLU A 200 14.53 15.03 4.45
C GLU A 200 14.75 16.56 4.47
N GLN A 201 13.95 17.29 3.69
CA GLN A 201 14.12 18.74 3.52
C GLN A 201 13.31 19.58 4.53
N GLY A 202 12.50 18.94 5.39
CA GLY A 202 11.70 19.55 6.46
C GLY A 202 10.29 19.90 6.06
#